data_ed174a492f7b11d4afbea3641b1e8689
#
_entry.id   ed174a492f7b11d4afbea3641b1e8689
#
_cell.length_a   1.000
_cell.length_b   1.000
_cell.length_c   1.000
_cell.angle_alpha   90.00
_cell.angle_beta   90.00
_cell.angle_gamma   90.00
#
_symmetry.space_group_name_H-M   'P 1'
#
loop_
_entity.id
_entity.type
_entity.pdbx_description
1 polymer ?
#
loop_
_entity_poly.entity_id
_entity_poly.type
_entity_poly.pdbx_seq_one_letter_code
_entity_poly.pdbx_strand_id
1 'polypeptide(L)'
;MMAAIADGRIWLGPEGKNTPRKKTFLYEKERGLTPETLWFAADVSTNEKAKNELKLIFPEDIPFATPKPHELIEQILRIATDKDAIVLDSFAGSGTTAHAVLNMNKEDGGNRRFILVEMMDYAETVTAERVKRVMEKLAAGEDGLLSLRGVSESRSSEGKSQSLQNSKTPSSESKSILGFGYYELGEPLMNGDVLNENLPVEKIREYVWHTETRGTGNVKQVADVGSDPYLLGVVDETAYYFCYEKAKKVTLNRALLRRLKTKAERYVIYADICLIEAAELKKMNIVFKKIPRDITRL
;
A
#
# COMPACT_ATOMS: atom_id res chain seq x y z
N MET A 1 -2.06 -26.63 -44.04
CA MET A 1 -3.31 -27.34 -44.36
C MET A 1 -3.24 -28.81 -44.01
N MET A 2 -2.25 -29.56 -44.46
CA MET A 2 -2.11 -31.02 -44.18
C MET A 2 -2.11 -31.35 -42.68
N ALA A 3 -1.38 -30.60 -41.84
CA ALA A 3 -1.37 -30.78 -40.39
C ALA A 3 -2.76 -30.60 -39.74
N ALA A 4 -3.55 -29.63 -40.20
CA ALA A 4 -4.89 -29.41 -39.69
C ALA A 4 -5.91 -30.49 -40.11
N ILE A 5 -5.64 -31.19 -41.24
CA ILE A 5 -6.42 -32.35 -41.66
C ILE A 5 -6.07 -33.55 -40.80
N ALA A 6 -4.77 -33.79 -40.58
CA ALA A 6 -4.28 -34.87 -39.73
C ALA A 6 -4.75 -34.73 -38.26
N ASP A 7 -4.88 -33.49 -37.76
CA ASP A 7 -5.38 -33.17 -36.43
C ASP A 7 -6.92 -33.13 -36.36
N GLY A 8 -7.64 -33.52 -37.41
CA GLY A 8 -9.10 -33.53 -37.44
C GLY A 8 -9.75 -32.14 -37.33
N ARG A 9 -9.00 -31.07 -37.60
CA ARG A 9 -9.43 -29.67 -37.46
C ARG A 9 -10.23 -29.14 -38.64
N ILE A 10 -10.30 -29.87 -39.71
CA ILE A 10 -11.10 -29.48 -40.90
C ILE A 10 -12.45 -30.19 -40.89
N TRP A 11 -13.51 -29.40 -40.95
CA TRP A 11 -14.88 -29.87 -41.03
C TRP A 11 -15.51 -29.52 -42.38
N LEU A 12 -16.00 -30.53 -43.05
CA LEU A 12 -16.59 -30.41 -44.37
C LEU A 12 -18.12 -30.54 -44.35
N GLY A 13 -18.74 -30.37 -43.21
CA GLY A 13 -20.17 -30.57 -43.02
C GLY A 13 -20.55 -32.03 -42.75
N PRO A 14 -21.85 -32.30 -42.47
CA PRO A 14 -22.32 -33.67 -42.15
C PRO A 14 -22.07 -34.68 -43.25
N GLU A 15 -22.18 -34.25 -44.51
CA GLU A 15 -21.97 -35.10 -45.67
C GLU A 15 -20.56 -35.01 -46.28
N GLY A 16 -19.66 -34.23 -45.69
CA GLY A 16 -18.29 -34.08 -46.17
C GLY A 16 -18.11 -33.26 -47.44
N LYS A 17 -19.14 -32.59 -47.93
CA LYS A 17 -19.16 -31.87 -49.22
C LYS A 17 -19.15 -30.35 -49.12
N ASN A 18 -19.18 -29.80 -47.89
CA ASN A 18 -19.25 -28.34 -47.69
C ASN A 18 -17.87 -27.68 -47.75
N THR A 19 -17.85 -26.36 -47.89
CA THR A 19 -16.64 -25.57 -47.81
C THR A 19 -15.89 -25.88 -46.49
N PRO A 20 -14.58 -26.12 -46.53
CA PRO A 20 -13.80 -26.45 -45.36
C PRO A 20 -13.86 -25.36 -44.29
N ARG A 21 -14.21 -25.75 -43.09
CA ARG A 21 -14.17 -24.85 -41.90
C ARG A 21 -13.17 -25.39 -40.89
N LYS A 22 -12.39 -24.47 -40.27
CA LYS A 22 -11.47 -24.84 -39.20
C LYS A 22 -12.25 -25.03 -37.91
N LYS A 23 -12.15 -26.20 -37.29
CA LYS A 23 -12.66 -26.41 -35.92
C LYS A 23 -11.72 -25.79 -34.91
N THR A 24 -12.28 -25.18 -33.89
CA THR A 24 -11.62 -24.86 -32.62
C THR A 24 -12.19 -25.83 -31.60
N PHE A 25 -11.33 -26.60 -30.96
CA PHE A 25 -11.78 -27.53 -29.92
C PHE A 25 -12.17 -26.83 -28.67
N LEU A 26 -13.07 -27.41 -27.91
CA LEU A 26 -13.68 -26.82 -26.73
C LEU A 26 -12.68 -26.53 -25.64
N TYR A 27 -11.67 -27.37 -25.48
CA TYR A 27 -10.58 -27.24 -24.51
C TYR A 27 -9.53 -26.19 -24.89
N GLU A 28 -9.57 -25.68 -26.12
CA GLU A 28 -8.65 -24.63 -26.62
C GLU A 28 -9.15 -23.20 -26.31
N LYS A 29 -10.39 -23.09 -25.90
CA LYS A 29 -10.97 -21.79 -25.48
C LYS A 29 -11.20 -21.81 -24.01
N GLU A 30 -10.55 -20.89 -23.32
CA GLU A 30 -11.01 -20.48 -21.99
C GLU A 30 -12.46 -20.01 -22.10
N ARG A 31 -13.35 -20.68 -21.40
CA ARG A 31 -14.78 -20.37 -21.40
C ARG A 31 -15.04 -19.30 -20.34
N GLY A 32 -14.77 -18.05 -20.69
CA GLY A 32 -15.35 -16.92 -19.98
C GLY A 32 -16.65 -16.49 -20.67
N LEU A 33 -17.71 -16.29 -19.93
CA LEU A 33 -18.86 -15.53 -20.40
C LEU A 33 -18.52 -14.04 -20.29
N THR A 34 -18.90 -13.27 -21.32
CA THR A 34 -18.83 -11.81 -21.22
C THR A 34 -19.71 -11.37 -20.06
N PRO A 35 -19.23 -10.56 -19.13
CA PRO A 35 -20.04 -10.07 -18.03
C PRO A 35 -21.26 -9.32 -18.53
N GLU A 36 -22.39 -9.54 -17.89
CA GLU A 36 -23.61 -8.79 -18.16
C GLU A 36 -23.49 -7.37 -17.63
N THR A 37 -24.21 -6.43 -18.25
CA THR A 37 -24.21 -5.02 -17.84
C THR A 37 -25.19 -4.75 -16.70
N LEU A 38 -26.08 -5.69 -16.40
CA LEU A 38 -27.05 -5.63 -15.31
C LEU A 38 -26.81 -6.79 -14.36
N TRP A 39 -26.55 -6.48 -13.08
CA TRP A 39 -26.33 -7.48 -12.04
C TRP A 39 -27.48 -7.46 -11.06
N PHE A 40 -28.07 -8.60 -10.82
CA PHE A 40 -29.21 -8.77 -9.93
C PHE A 40 -28.76 -9.10 -8.51
N ALA A 41 -29.67 -8.93 -7.56
CA ALA A 41 -29.42 -9.27 -6.15
C ALA A 41 -29.04 -10.74 -5.92
N ALA A 42 -29.44 -11.62 -6.82
CA ALA A 42 -29.04 -13.04 -6.79
C ALA A 42 -27.54 -13.23 -7.07
N ASP A 43 -26.94 -12.33 -7.87
CA ASP A 43 -25.54 -12.43 -8.32
C ASP A 43 -24.60 -11.68 -7.37
N VAL A 44 -25.01 -10.52 -6.87
CA VAL A 44 -24.14 -9.57 -6.15
C VAL A 44 -24.67 -9.16 -4.77
N SER A 45 -25.68 -9.89 -4.25
CA SER A 45 -26.28 -9.63 -2.93
C SER A 45 -27.01 -8.29 -2.82
N THR A 46 -27.34 -7.87 -1.60
CA THR A 46 -28.08 -6.63 -1.31
C THR A 46 -27.45 -5.86 -0.16
N ASN A 47 -27.71 -4.55 -0.06
CA ASN A 47 -27.27 -3.74 1.08
C ASN A 47 -27.85 -4.22 2.42
N GLU A 48 -29.05 -4.84 2.42
CA GLU A 48 -29.66 -5.43 3.61
C GLU A 48 -28.84 -6.62 4.12
N LYS A 49 -28.47 -7.55 3.20
CA LYS A 49 -27.59 -8.67 3.55
C LYS A 49 -26.23 -8.18 4.04
N ALA A 50 -25.64 -7.17 3.36
CA ALA A 50 -24.38 -6.56 3.78
C ALA A 50 -24.46 -5.97 5.20
N LYS A 51 -25.60 -5.35 5.55
CA LYS A 51 -25.83 -4.84 6.91
C LYS A 51 -25.95 -5.97 7.94
N ASN A 52 -26.62 -7.06 7.58
CA ASN A 52 -26.72 -8.23 8.45
C ASN A 52 -25.35 -8.92 8.63
N GLU A 53 -24.53 -9.00 7.58
CA GLU A 53 -23.15 -9.46 7.68
C GLU A 53 -22.31 -8.56 8.60
N LEU A 54 -22.45 -7.25 8.46
CA LEU A 54 -21.72 -6.31 9.32
C LEU A 54 -22.10 -6.48 10.79
N LYS A 55 -23.37 -6.79 11.11
CA LYS A 55 -23.83 -7.14 12.48
C LYS A 55 -23.12 -8.38 13.03
N LEU A 56 -22.77 -9.34 12.17
CA LEU A 56 -22.07 -10.55 12.59
C LEU A 56 -20.56 -10.30 12.78
N ILE A 57 -20.03 -9.28 12.12
CA ILE A 57 -18.66 -8.83 12.33
C ILE A 57 -18.59 -7.93 13.57
N PHE A 58 -19.60 -7.11 13.83
CA PHE A 58 -19.72 -6.18 14.96
C PHE A 58 -21.00 -6.49 15.77
N PRO A 59 -20.98 -7.55 16.60
CA PRO A 59 -22.16 -7.97 17.35
C PRO A 59 -22.57 -6.97 18.44
N GLU A 60 -21.65 -6.12 18.89
CA GLU A 60 -21.87 -5.12 19.93
C GLU A 60 -22.67 -3.91 19.45
N ASP A 61 -22.50 -3.51 18.21
CA ASP A 61 -23.23 -2.40 17.58
C ASP A 61 -23.06 -2.47 16.06
N ILE A 62 -23.93 -1.79 15.30
CA ILE A 62 -23.80 -1.65 13.85
C ILE A 62 -23.14 -0.31 13.55
N PRO A 63 -21.85 -0.27 13.33
CA PRO A 63 -21.10 1.00 13.27
C PRO A 63 -21.30 1.75 11.95
N PHE A 64 -22.02 1.17 10.97
CA PHE A 64 -22.16 1.73 9.64
C PHE A 64 -23.55 1.51 9.04
N ALA A 65 -24.20 2.59 8.57
CA ALA A 65 -25.61 2.55 8.16
C ALA A 65 -25.85 1.80 6.84
N THR A 66 -24.98 1.98 5.85
CA THR A 66 -25.20 1.52 4.47
C THR A 66 -23.97 0.83 3.87
N PRO A 67 -23.51 -0.31 4.43
CA PRO A 67 -22.40 -1.05 3.85
C PRO A 67 -22.78 -1.60 2.48
N LYS A 68 -21.83 -1.70 1.58
CA LYS A 68 -22.00 -2.41 0.32
C LYS A 68 -21.75 -3.91 0.52
N PRO A 69 -22.42 -4.78 -0.23
CA PRO A 69 -22.14 -6.22 -0.18
C PRO A 69 -20.75 -6.51 -0.74
N HIS A 70 -20.00 -7.40 -0.07
CA HIS A 70 -18.67 -7.79 -0.56
C HIS A 70 -18.74 -8.56 -1.87
N GLU A 71 -19.84 -9.30 -2.11
CA GLU A 71 -20.07 -10.05 -3.35
C GLU A 71 -20.13 -9.13 -4.58
N LEU A 72 -20.65 -7.89 -4.43
CA LEU A 72 -20.60 -6.90 -5.49
C LEU A 72 -19.16 -6.49 -5.83
N ILE A 73 -18.35 -6.27 -4.81
CA ILE A 73 -16.96 -5.89 -5.00
C ILE A 73 -16.15 -7.08 -5.54
N GLU A 74 -16.39 -8.30 -5.07
CA GLU A 74 -15.78 -9.52 -5.61
C GLU A 74 -16.08 -9.70 -7.10
N GLN A 75 -17.31 -9.44 -7.52
CA GLN A 75 -17.68 -9.49 -8.94
C GLN A 75 -16.91 -8.45 -9.76
N ILE A 76 -16.75 -7.22 -9.25
CA ILE A 76 -15.92 -6.18 -9.88
C ILE A 76 -14.47 -6.63 -9.98
N LEU A 77 -13.91 -7.15 -8.90
CA LEU A 77 -12.52 -7.60 -8.84
C LEU A 77 -12.27 -8.79 -9.77
N ARG A 78 -13.22 -9.73 -9.86
CA ARG A 78 -13.14 -10.90 -10.76
C ARG A 78 -13.06 -10.50 -12.23
N ILE A 79 -13.68 -9.39 -12.60
CA ILE A 79 -13.68 -8.86 -13.97
C ILE A 79 -12.45 -7.98 -14.24
N ALA A 80 -12.02 -7.20 -13.26
CA ALA A 80 -11.10 -6.08 -13.46
C ALA A 80 -9.67 -6.32 -12.95
N THR A 81 -9.39 -7.44 -12.23
CA THR A 81 -8.10 -7.62 -11.58
C THR A 81 -7.49 -8.98 -11.83
N ASP A 82 -6.18 -8.99 -11.99
CA ASP A 82 -5.36 -10.19 -11.90
C ASP A 82 -5.15 -10.62 -10.43
N LYS A 83 -4.56 -11.81 -10.22
CA LYS A 83 -4.38 -12.40 -8.90
C LYS A 83 -3.39 -11.68 -7.98
N ASP A 84 -2.55 -10.81 -8.51
CA ASP A 84 -1.51 -10.04 -7.80
C ASP A 84 -1.71 -8.52 -7.89
N ALA A 85 -2.90 -8.08 -8.33
CA ALA A 85 -3.26 -6.67 -8.48
C ALA A 85 -3.22 -5.90 -7.15
N ILE A 86 -3.05 -4.57 -7.26
CA ILE A 86 -3.25 -3.62 -6.16
C ILE A 86 -4.59 -2.93 -6.37
N VAL A 87 -5.47 -3.03 -5.39
CA VAL A 87 -6.82 -2.45 -5.39
C VAL A 87 -6.82 -1.19 -4.53
N LEU A 88 -7.10 -0.05 -5.13
CA LEU A 88 -7.24 1.23 -4.42
C LEU A 88 -8.72 1.58 -4.26
N ASP A 89 -9.13 1.85 -3.02
CA ASP A 89 -10.45 2.40 -2.69
C ASP A 89 -10.25 3.71 -1.93
N SER A 90 -10.58 4.83 -2.58
CA SER A 90 -10.39 6.18 -2.02
C SER A 90 -11.54 6.66 -1.12
N PHE A 91 -12.58 5.84 -0.95
CA PHE A 91 -13.73 6.10 -0.07
C PHE A 91 -14.14 4.79 0.61
N ALA A 92 -13.25 4.24 1.43
CA ALA A 92 -13.32 2.87 1.93
C ALA A 92 -14.59 2.57 2.75
N GLY A 93 -15.20 3.59 3.36
CA GLY A 93 -16.40 3.42 4.15
C GLY A 93 -16.21 2.36 5.23
N SER A 94 -17.06 1.33 5.21
CA SER A 94 -16.94 0.22 6.16
C SER A 94 -15.84 -0.81 5.84
N GLY A 95 -14.96 -0.58 4.85
CA GLY A 95 -13.87 -1.50 4.50
C GLY A 95 -14.30 -2.73 3.68
N THR A 96 -15.39 -2.64 2.94
CA THR A 96 -15.92 -3.76 2.14
C THR A 96 -14.93 -4.23 1.07
N THR A 97 -14.17 -3.31 0.46
CA THR A 97 -13.20 -3.63 -0.59
C THR A 97 -12.08 -4.53 -0.08
N ALA A 98 -11.53 -4.25 1.11
CA ALA A 98 -10.53 -5.13 1.70
C ALA A 98 -11.09 -6.51 2.02
N HIS A 99 -12.33 -6.57 2.55
CA HIS A 99 -13.02 -7.84 2.81
C HIS A 99 -13.13 -8.69 1.52
N ALA A 100 -13.58 -8.09 0.42
CA ALA A 100 -13.68 -8.76 -0.88
C ALA A 100 -12.31 -9.24 -1.39
N VAL A 101 -11.27 -8.41 -1.28
CA VAL A 101 -9.90 -8.80 -1.67
C VAL A 101 -9.40 -10.02 -0.89
N LEU A 102 -9.62 -10.02 0.42
CA LEU A 102 -9.22 -11.12 1.30
C LEU A 102 -9.95 -12.42 0.97
N ASN A 103 -11.27 -12.35 0.73
CA ASN A 103 -12.08 -13.50 0.34
C ASN A 103 -11.60 -14.07 -1.01
N MET A 104 -11.40 -13.23 -2.00
CA MET A 104 -10.92 -13.67 -3.31
C MET A 104 -9.54 -14.32 -3.27
N ASN A 105 -8.62 -13.76 -2.48
CA ASN A 105 -7.30 -14.37 -2.30
C ASN A 105 -7.39 -15.75 -1.65
N LYS A 106 -8.34 -15.94 -0.71
CA LYS A 106 -8.62 -17.25 -0.13
C LYS A 106 -9.22 -18.21 -1.16
N GLU A 107 -10.16 -17.72 -2.01
CA GLU A 107 -10.87 -18.53 -2.99
C GLU A 107 -9.93 -19.04 -4.10
N ASP A 108 -9.13 -18.16 -4.68
CA ASP A 108 -8.35 -18.43 -5.89
C ASP A 108 -6.84 -18.55 -5.67
N GLY A 109 -6.37 -18.46 -4.41
CA GLY A 109 -4.95 -18.48 -4.06
C GLY A 109 -4.17 -17.27 -4.54
N GLY A 110 -4.85 -16.15 -4.82
CA GLY A 110 -4.25 -14.90 -5.26
C GLY A 110 -3.50 -14.17 -4.14
N ASN A 111 -2.75 -13.14 -4.52
CA ASN A 111 -2.00 -12.26 -3.63
C ASN A 111 -2.33 -10.78 -3.92
N ARG A 112 -3.60 -10.50 -4.18
CA ARG A 112 -4.05 -9.12 -4.35
C ARG A 112 -3.80 -8.34 -3.07
N ARG A 113 -3.42 -7.09 -3.23
CA ARG A 113 -3.20 -6.13 -2.14
C ARG A 113 -4.25 -5.03 -2.21
N PHE A 114 -4.50 -4.37 -1.11
CA PHE A 114 -5.42 -3.24 -1.08
C PHE A 114 -4.78 -2.00 -0.44
N ILE A 115 -5.25 -0.84 -0.87
CA ILE A 115 -4.98 0.47 -0.28
C ILE A 115 -6.34 1.11 -0.06
N LEU A 116 -6.69 1.36 1.19
CA LEU A 116 -7.94 2.01 1.57
C LEU A 116 -7.66 3.42 2.09
N VAL A 117 -8.45 4.38 1.65
CA VAL A 117 -8.40 5.76 2.14
C VAL A 117 -9.77 6.11 2.71
N GLU A 118 -9.82 6.61 3.94
CA GLU A 118 -11.03 7.08 4.60
C GLU A 118 -10.72 8.34 5.40
N MET A 119 -11.56 9.37 5.25
CA MET A 119 -11.36 10.67 5.91
C MET A 119 -12.15 10.82 7.21
N MET A 120 -13.14 9.95 7.43
CA MET A 120 -14.05 10.08 8.56
C MET A 120 -13.47 9.44 9.82
N ASP A 121 -13.90 9.91 10.97
CA ASP A 121 -13.42 9.49 12.30
C ASP A 121 -13.60 7.99 12.58
N TYR A 122 -14.45 7.31 11.81
CA TYR A 122 -14.64 5.85 11.92
C TYR A 122 -13.59 5.02 11.16
N ALA A 123 -12.61 5.64 10.51
CA ALA A 123 -11.58 4.92 9.76
C ALA A 123 -10.87 3.84 10.60
N GLU A 124 -10.51 4.15 11.84
CA GLU A 124 -9.91 3.20 12.78
C GLU A 124 -10.94 2.19 13.32
N THR A 125 -12.04 2.73 13.87
CA THR A 125 -13.00 1.94 14.66
C THR A 125 -13.91 1.06 13.83
N VAL A 126 -14.13 1.38 12.55
CA VAL A 126 -14.97 0.61 11.64
C VAL A 126 -14.17 0.00 10.51
N THR A 127 -13.49 0.84 9.70
CA THR A 127 -12.81 0.37 8.48
C THR A 127 -11.67 -0.59 8.81
N ALA A 128 -10.72 -0.16 9.63
CA ALA A 128 -9.56 -0.97 10.01
C ALA A 128 -9.98 -2.17 10.90
N GLU A 129 -10.91 -1.95 11.82
CA GLU A 129 -11.38 -3.01 12.71
C GLU A 129 -12.12 -4.12 11.94
N ARG A 130 -12.93 -3.78 10.90
CA ARG A 130 -13.51 -4.80 10.01
C ARG A 130 -12.44 -5.64 9.32
N VAL A 131 -11.42 -4.98 8.75
CA VAL A 131 -10.32 -5.70 8.08
C VAL A 131 -9.65 -6.66 9.05
N LYS A 132 -9.35 -6.22 10.25
CA LYS A 132 -8.74 -7.05 11.30
C LYS A 132 -9.61 -8.26 11.65
N ARG A 133 -10.90 -8.05 11.93
CA ARG A 133 -11.83 -9.14 12.27
C ARG A 133 -12.02 -10.15 11.13
N VAL A 134 -12.04 -9.67 9.89
CA VAL A 134 -12.09 -10.55 8.71
C VAL A 134 -10.81 -11.39 8.60
N MET A 135 -9.63 -10.77 8.76
CA MET A 135 -8.35 -11.49 8.75
C MET A 135 -8.26 -12.55 9.85
N GLU A 136 -8.71 -12.24 11.06
CA GLU A 136 -8.76 -13.18 12.19
C GLU A 136 -9.66 -14.38 11.87
N LYS A 137 -10.84 -14.15 11.29
CA LYS A 137 -11.75 -15.20 10.82
C LYS A 137 -11.09 -16.12 9.78
N LEU A 138 -10.46 -15.51 8.77
CA LEU A 138 -9.80 -16.25 7.70
C LEU A 138 -8.63 -17.09 8.22
N ALA A 139 -7.86 -16.56 9.18
CA ALA A 139 -6.75 -17.26 9.83
C ALA A 139 -7.21 -18.43 10.71
N ALA A 140 -8.38 -18.30 11.34
CA ALA A 140 -8.98 -19.38 12.16
C ALA A 140 -9.52 -20.54 11.33
N GLY A 141 -9.60 -20.40 10.01
CA GLY A 141 -10.13 -21.44 9.12
C GLY A 141 -11.65 -21.64 9.22
N GLU A 142 -12.33 -20.69 9.82
CA GLU A 142 -13.78 -20.76 10.06
C GLU A 142 -14.56 -20.28 8.84
N ASP A 143 -15.04 -21.23 8.06
CA ASP A 143 -16.04 -20.97 7.00
C ASP A 143 -17.46 -20.80 7.56
N GLY A 144 -17.58 -20.72 8.87
CA GLY A 144 -18.87 -20.72 9.55
C GLY A 144 -19.04 -19.60 10.58
N LEU A 145 -20.12 -18.89 10.41
CA LEU A 145 -20.75 -17.85 11.19
C LEU A 145 -20.98 -18.16 12.70
N LEU A 146 -20.49 -19.26 13.24
CA LEU A 146 -20.91 -19.81 14.53
C LEU A 146 -19.89 -19.74 15.67
N SER A 147 -18.64 -19.40 15.43
CA SER A 147 -17.60 -19.44 16.48
C SER A 147 -17.40 -18.15 17.30
N LEU A 148 -18.03 -17.03 16.96
CA LEU A 148 -17.88 -15.78 17.73
C LEU A 148 -18.65 -15.74 19.08
N ARG A 149 -19.20 -16.86 19.57
CA ARG A 149 -19.90 -16.91 20.86
C ARG A 149 -19.03 -17.17 22.08
N GLY A 150 -17.72 -17.17 21.97
CA GLY A 150 -16.83 -17.67 23.04
C GLY A 150 -15.72 -16.76 23.55
N VAL A 151 -15.65 -15.48 23.23
CA VAL A 151 -14.62 -14.59 23.82
C VAL A 151 -15.29 -13.37 24.44
N SER A 152 -15.89 -13.58 25.61
CA SER A 152 -16.16 -12.51 26.56
C SER A 152 -15.08 -12.55 27.66
N GLU A 153 -14.59 -11.33 27.98
CA GLU A 153 -13.83 -10.98 29.17
C GLU A 153 -12.30 -11.15 29.15
N SER A 154 -11.61 -10.08 28.77
CA SER A 154 -10.76 -9.36 29.72
C SER A 154 -10.29 -8.02 29.11
N ARG A 155 -11.00 -6.94 29.47
CA ARG A 155 -10.47 -5.59 29.37
C ARG A 155 -9.49 -5.37 30.52
N SER A 156 -8.24 -5.08 30.20
CA SER A 156 -7.40 -4.24 31.01
C SER A 156 -6.44 -3.46 30.10
N SER A 157 -6.59 -2.14 30.22
CA SER A 157 -5.69 -1.11 29.74
C SER A 157 -4.26 -1.41 30.11
N GLU A 158 -3.33 -1.41 29.13
CA GLU A 158 -2.01 -0.83 29.25
C GLU A 158 -1.22 -1.14 27.98
N GLY A 159 -0.71 -0.10 27.34
CA GLY A 159 0.16 -0.22 26.17
C GLY A 159 1.48 -0.88 26.52
N LYS A 160 1.79 -1.96 25.78
CA LYS A 160 3.15 -2.46 25.59
C LYS A 160 3.17 -3.42 24.41
N SER A 161 3.98 -3.08 23.42
CA SER A 161 4.45 -4.03 22.41
C SER A 161 4.96 -5.30 23.06
N GLN A 162 4.35 -6.42 22.82
CA GLN A 162 4.93 -7.72 23.17
C GLN A 162 4.97 -8.63 21.95
N SER A 163 6.20 -8.90 21.55
CA SER A 163 6.59 -10.01 20.69
C SER A 163 6.11 -11.33 21.30
N LEU A 164 5.24 -12.05 20.59
CA LEU A 164 4.92 -13.44 20.94
C LEU A 164 6.02 -14.36 20.41
N GLN A 165 6.88 -14.80 21.32
CA GLN A 165 7.72 -15.99 21.14
C GLN A 165 7.13 -17.18 21.89
N ASN A 166 7.11 -18.31 21.17
CA ASN A 166 7.16 -19.72 21.62
C ASN A 166 5.87 -20.38 22.14
N SER A 167 5.44 -21.49 21.47
CA SER A 167 6.15 -22.78 21.50
C SER A 167 5.48 -23.88 20.67
N LYS A 168 6.35 -24.69 20.03
CA LYS A 168 6.16 -26.09 19.58
C LYS A 168 5.36 -26.33 18.28
N THR A 169 6.16 -26.68 17.28
CA THR A 169 5.87 -27.36 16.01
C THR A 169 4.92 -28.57 16.12
N PRO A 170 4.03 -28.78 15.06
CA PRO A 170 4.50 -29.63 13.98
C PRO A 170 4.16 -29.15 12.58
N SER A 171 4.98 -29.60 11.61
CA SER A 171 4.82 -29.67 10.14
C SER A 171 4.44 -28.41 9.34
N SER A 172 5.42 -27.97 8.63
CA SER A 172 5.53 -27.24 7.37
C SER A 172 4.27 -27.06 6.51
N GLU A 173 3.42 -26.10 6.86
CA GLU A 173 2.66 -25.30 5.93
C GLU A 173 2.91 -23.86 6.35
N SER A 174 3.53 -23.06 5.47
CA SER A 174 3.73 -21.63 5.70
C SER A 174 2.36 -20.97 5.78
N LYS A 175 1.82 -20.82 6.98
CA LYS A 175 0.68 -19.95 7.23
C LYS A 175 1.12 -18.55 6.81
N SER A 176 0.60 -18.06 5.70
CA SER A 176 0.78 -16.67 5.31
C SER A 176 0.22 -15.81 6.44
N ILE A 177 1.10 -15.05 7.08
CA ILE A 177 0.68 -14.10 8.12
C ILE A 177 -0.05 -12.98 7.40
N LEU A 178 -1.39 -12.99 7.47
CA LEU A 178 -2.21 -11.89 6.98
C LEU A 178 -1.97 -10.68 7.88
N GLY A 179 -1.70 -9.53 7.28
CA GLY A 179 -1.51 -8.29 8.01
C GLY A 179 -1.74 -7.06 7.13
N PHE A 180 -2.00 -5.92 7.74
CA PHE A 180 -2.06 -4.63 7.07
C PHE A 180 -1.43 -3.55 7.95
N GLY A 181 -0.97 -2.44 7.32
CA GLY A 181 -0.54 -1.24 8.02
C GLY A 181 -1.69 -0.24 8.10
N TYR A 182 -1.90 0.34 9.28
CA TYR A 182 -2.80 1.47 9.48
C TYR A 182 -1.97 2.74 9.64
N TYR A 183 -2.35 3.80 8.92
CA TYR A 183 -1.64 5.07 8.92
C TYR A 183 -2.63 6.22 9.06
N GLU A 184 -2.29 7.18 9.90
CA GLU A 184 -3.01 8.44 10.02
C GLU A 184 -2.18 9.58 9.43
N LEU A 185 -2.87 10.61 8.94
CA LEU A 185 -2.20 11.83 8.54
C LEU A 185 -1.66 12.52 9.79
N GLY A 186 -0.34 12.68 9.83
CA GLY A 186 0.31 13.48 10.85
C GLY A 186 0.15 14.99 10.59
N GLU A 187 0.82 15.78 11.43
CA GLU A 187 0.98 17.22 11.21
C GLU A 187 1.51 17.51 9.80
N PRO A 188 0.98 18.52 9.10
CA PRO A 188 1.44 18.84 7.76
C PRO A 188 2.91 19.28 7.79
N LEU A 189 3.69 18.79 6.85
CA LEU A 189 5.10 19.16 6.71
C LEU A 189 5.28 20.63 6.37
N MET A 190 4.35 21.17 5.61
CA MET A 190 4.35 22.54 5.15
C MET A 190 3.11 23.29 5.67
N ASN A 191 3.30 24.49 6.19
CA ASN A 191 2.24 25.44 6.47
C ASN A 191 2.18 26.44 5.30
N GLY A 192 1.34 26.16 4.29
CA GLY A 192 1.42 26.85 3.02
C GLY A 192 2.74 26.53 2.30
N ASP A 193 3.52 27.57 1.98
CA ASP A 193 4.82 27.41 1.31
C ASP A 193 6.01 27.35 2.28
N VAL A 194 5.77 27.33 3.58
CA VAL A 194 6.80 27.37 4.62
C VAL A 194 6.86 26.05 5.36
N LEU A 195 8.08 25.60 5.67
CA LEU A 195 8.32 24.40 6.46
C LEU A 195 7.67 24.51 7.85
N ASN A 196 6.95 23.49 8.28
CA ASN A 196 6.41 23.41 9.65
C ASN A 196 7.54 23.10 10.65
N GLU A 197 8.06 24.12 11.28
CA GLU A 197 9.17 24.00 12.24
C GLU A 197 8.76 23.34 13.58
N ASN A 198 7.45 23.10 13.81
CA ASN A 198 6.97 22.39 15.00
C ASN A 198 7.28 20.89 14.93
N LEU A 199 7.43 20.35 13.73
CA LEU A 199 7.74 18.95 13.53
C LEU A 199 9.10 18.55 14.11
N PRO A 200 9.27 17.29 14.56
CA PRO A 200 10.58 16.72 14.85
C PRO A 200 11.49 16.78 13.62
N VAL A 201 12.76 17.13 13.81
CA VAL A 201 13.74 17.26 12.72
C VAL A 201 13.89 15.93 11.97
N GLU A 202 13.77 14.82 12.67
CA GLU A 202 13.85 13.47 12.14
C GLU A 202 12.77 13.21 11.07
N LYS A 203 11.53 13.67 11.34
CA LYS A 203 10.42 13.55 10.37
C LYS A 203 10.65 14.38 9.12
N ILE A 204 11.20 15.57 9.26
CA ILE A 204 11.56 16.43 8.13
C ILE A 204 12.68 15.77 7.31
N ARG A 205 13.68 15.20 7.96
CA ARG A 205 14.80 14.48 7.33
C ARG A 205 14.30 13.25 6.55
N GLU A 206 13.42 12.47 7.17
CA GLU A 206 12.80 11.29 6.56
C GLU A 206 12.04 11.66 5.28
N TYR A 207 11.24 12.73 5.32
CA TYR A 207 10.52 13.21 4.16
C TYR A 207 11.46 13.67 3.03
N VAL A 208 12.47 14.49 3.36
CA VAL A 208 13.44 14.97 2.35
C VAL A 208 14.14 13.78 1.71
N TRP A 209 14.55 12.78 2.51
CA TRP A 209 15.15 11.55 2.01
C TRP A 209 14.24 10.81 1.06
N HIS A 210 12.98 10.57 1.47
CA HIS A 210 12.00 9.87 0.64
C HIS A 210 11.73 10.60 -0.68
N THR A 211 11.61 11.94 -0.63
CA THR A 211 11.34 12.76 -1.82
C THR A 211 12.49 12.71 -2.82
N GLU A 212 13.73 12.74 -2.33
CA GLU A 212 14.92 12.73 -3.20
C GLU A 212 15.23 11.34 -3.77
N THR A 213 14.97 10.29 -3.02
CA THR A 213 15.35 8.92 -3.38
C THR A 213 14.19 8.07 -3.86
N ARG A 214 12.94 8.61 -3.84
CA ARG A 214 11.69 7.89 -4.13
C ARG A 214 11.54 6.61 -3.29
N GLY A 215 12.06 6.64 -2.06
CA GLY A 215 12.05 5.48 -1.17
C GLY A 215 13.04 4.36 -1.54
N THR A 216 13.88 4.56 -2.57
CA THR A 216 14.98 3.65 -2.88
C THR A 216 16.12 3.94 -1.92
N GLY A 217 16.36 3.07 -0.97
CA GLY A 217 17.41 3.18 0.03
C GLY A 217 16.88 2.97 1.45
N ASN A 218 17.62 2.24 2.27
CA ASN A 218 17.22 1.92 3.63
C ASN A 218 17.27 3.17 4.52
N VAL A 219 16.11 3.60 5.04
CA VAL A 219 15.94 4.68 6.05
C VAL A 219 16.82 4.43 7.31
N LYS A 220 17.25 3.20 7.55
CA LYS A 220 18.20 2.86 8.64
C LYS A 220 19.54 3.59 8.55
N GLN A 221 19.92 4.09 7.39
CA GLN A 221 21.16 4.88 7.24
C GLN A 221 21.05 6.29 7.81
N VAL A 222 19.81 6.79 8.04
CA VAL A 222 19.59 8.12 8.64
C VAL A 222 19.90 8.16 10.13
N ALA A 223 19.77 7.03 10.83
CA ALA A 223 19.98 6.93 12.28
C ALA A 223 21.44 6.65 12.70
N ASP A 224 22.27 6.12 11.79
CA ASP A 224 23.60 5.59 12.13
C ASP A 224 24.77 6.54 11.76
N VAL A 225 24.47 7.81 11.41
CA VAL A 225 25.46 8.78 10.92
C VAL A 225 26.10 9.55 12.08
N GLY A 226 26.66 8.84 13.02
CA GLY A 226 27.28 9.41 14.23
C GLY A 226 28.51 10.34 14.00
N SER A 227 28.99 10.49 12.75
CA SER A 227 30.14 11.36 12.46
C SER A 227 29.84 12.54 11.54
N ASP A 228 28.67 12.58 10.89
CA ASP A 228 28.26 13.63 9.93
C ASP A 228 26.78 14.02 10.14
N PRO A 229 26.51 15.01 11.00
CA PRO A 229 25.15 15.28 11.53
C PRO A 229 24.14 15.75 10.47
N TYR A 230 24.60 16.18 9.31
CA TYR A 230 23.75 16.67 8.22
C TYR A 230 23.54 15.65 7.11
N LEU A 231 24.28 14.56 7.07
CA LEU A 231 24.13 13.53 6.05
C LEU A 231 22.77 12.82 6.21
N LEU A 232 22.02 12.69 5.13
CA LEU A 232 20.83 11.85 5.06
C LEU A 232 21.20 10.43 4.64
N GLY A 233 22.07 10.31 3.65
CA GLY A 233 22.51 9.03 3.11
C GLY A 233 23.17 9.18 1.74
N VAL A 234 23.53 8.04 1.14
CA VAL A 234 24.15 7.96 -0.20
C VAL A 234 23.38 6.96 -1.04
N VAL A 235 22.98 7.37 -2.25
CA VAL A 235 22.34 6.51 -3.26
C VAL A 235 22.93 6.84 -4.62
N ASP A 236 23.28 5.82 -5.42
CA ASP A 236 23.82 5.97 -6.78
C ASP A 236 24.95 7.02 -6.85
N GLU A 237 25.95 6.90 -5.98
CA GLU A 237 27.12 7.77 -5.89
C GLU A 237 26.79 9.24 -5.58
N THR A 238 25.56 9.52 -5.14
CA THR A 238 25.09 10.85 -4.73
C THR A 238 24.90 10.89 -3.23
N ALA A 239 25.59 11.80 -2.55
CA ALA A 239 25.39 12.07 -1.13
C ALA A 239 24.35 13.18 -0.93
N TYR A 240 23.40 12.93 -0.05
CA TYR A 240 22.31 13.85 0.29
C TYR A 240 22.53 14.43 1.66
N TYR A 241 22.55 15.75 1.76
CA TYR A 241 22.72 16.49 3.01
C TYR A 241 21.55 17.40 3.28
N PHE A 242 21.08 17.40 4.52
CA PHE A 242 20.05 18.31 5.00
C PHE A 242 20.61 19.13 6.15
N CYS A 243 21.21 20.29 5.81
CA CYS A 243 21.84 21.21 6.74
C CYS A 243 20.78 22.11 7.39
N TYR A 244 20.05 21.55 8.35
CA TYR A 244 18.94 22.20 9.05
C TYR A 244 19.13 22.19 10.55
N GLU A 245 18.88 23.35 11.17
CA GLU A 245 18.79 23.53 12.62
C GLU A 245 17.53 24.38 12.93
N LYS A 246 16.68 23.96 13.89
CA LYS A 246 15.41 24.66 14.19
C LYS A 246 15.58 26.14 14.52
N ALA A 247 16.52 26.45 15.40
CA ALA A 247 16.69 27.80 15.97
C ALA A 247 17.63 28.72 15.18
N LYS A 248 18.31 28.22 14.16
CA LYS A 248 19.38 28.92 13.46
C LYS A 248 19.38 28.64 11.97
N LYS A 249 19.51 29.70 11.17
CA LYS A 249 19.72 29.56 9.71
C LYS A 249 21.12 29.01 9.44
N VAL A 250 21.18 27.92 8.68
CA VAL A 250 22.45 27.30 8.29
C VAL A 250 22.85 27.80 6.91
N THR A 251 24.09 28.28 6.83
CA THR A 251 24.66 28.84 5.60
C THR A 251 25.65 27.86 4.99
N LEU A 252 25.38 27.44 3.74
CA LEU A 252 26.33 26.69 2.94
C LEU A 252 27.46 27.61 2.47
N ASN A 253 28.64 27.41 3.04
CA ASN A 253 29.87 28.11 2.73
C ASN A 253 31.05 27.12 2.68
N ARG A 254 32.24 27.60 2.32
CA ARG A 254 33.44 26.74 2.23
C ARG A 254 33.82 26.09 3.57
N ALA A 255 33.51 26.75 4.70
CA ALA A 255 33.78 26.19 6.02
C ALA A 255 32.85 25.00 6.32
N LEU A 256 31.56 25.12 5.99
CA LEU A 256 30.63 24.02 6.13
C LEU A 256 30.99 22.85 5.20
N LEU A 257 31.33 23.10 3.94
CA LEU A 257 31.75 22.04 3.00
C LEU A 257 32.94 21.22 3.50
N ARG A 258 33.91 21.86 4.17
CA ARG A 258 35.06 21.15 4.76
C ARG A 258 34.68 20.24 5.92
N ARG A 259 33.51 20.43 6.52
CA ARG A 259 33.00 19.61 7.62
C ARG A 259 32.20 18.39 7.14
N LEU A 260 31.74 18.41 5.90
CA LEU A 260 31.05 17.27 5.31
C LEU A 260 32.09 16.19 4.99
N LYS A 261 31.93 15.01 5.57
CA LYS A 261 32.99 13.98 5.57
C LYS A 261 32.79 12.92 4.51
N THR A 262 31.55 12.68 4.08
CA THR A 262 31.22 11.64 3.12
C THR A 262 31.67 12.03 1.73
N LYS A 263 32.48 11.18 1.08
CA LYS A 263 32.93 11.36 -0.30
C LYS A 263 31.92 10.69 -1.24
N ALA A 264 31.49 11.43 -2.27
CA ALA A 264 30.62 10.97 -3.33
C ALA A 264 30.97 11.67 -4.64
N GLU A 265 30.48 11.18 -5.77
CA GLU A 265 30.69 11.83 -7.06
C GLU A 265 29.80 13.05 -7.23
N ARG A 266 28.60 13.03 -6.61
CA ARG A 266 27.61 14.11 -6.64
C ARG A 266 27.08 14.39 -5.25
N TYR A 267 26.62 15.62 -5.04
CA TYR A 267 26.07 16.06 -3.78
C TYR A 267 24.77 16.83 -3.99
N VAL A 268 23.76 16.51 -3.21
CA VAL A 268 22.53 17.31 -3.06
C VAL A 268 22.53 17.88 -1.64
N ILE A 269 22.62 19.20 -1.53
CA ILE A 269 22.79 19.88 -0.23
C ILE A 269 21.66 20.87 -0.02
N TYR A 270 20.86 20.62 1.01
CA TYR A 270 19.85 21.53 1.50
C TYR A 270 20.44 22.43 2.58
N ALA A 271 20.24 23.75 2.44
CA ALA A 271 20.53 24.72 3.51
C ALA A 271 19.66 25.97 3.33
N ASP A 272 19.65 26.85 4.34
CA ASP A 272 18.84 28.09 4.31
C ASP A 272 19.44 29.13 3.34
N ILE A 273 20.74 29.26 3.32
CA ILE A 273 21.48 30.27 2.54
C ILE A 273 22.67 29.58 1.85
N CYS A 274 23.01 30.00 0.64
CA CYS A 274 24.24 29.60 -0.05
C CYS A 274 25.10 30.83 -0.34
N LEU A 275 26.36 30.82 0.06
CA LEU A 275 27.36 31.84 -0.23
C LEU A 275 28.42 31.38 -1.23
N ILE A 276 28.18 30.28 -1.92
CA ILE A 276 29.09 29.74 -2.95
C ILE A 276 28.49 30.03 -4.32
N GLU A 277 29.32 30.51 -5.23
CA GLU A 277 28.88 30.83 -6.58
C GLU A 277 28.42 29.58 -7.35
N ALA A 278 27.41 29.72 -8.20
CA ALA A 278 26.82 28.62 -8.96
C ALA A 278 27.86 27.90 -9.84
N ALA A 279 28.84 28.64 -10.40
CA ALA A 279 29.92 28.09 -11.19
C ALA A 279 30.86 27.20 -10.36
N GLU A 280 31.11 27.55 -9.09
CA GLU A 280 31.90 26.74 -8.16
C GLU A 280 31.15 25.48 -7.71
N LEU A 281 29.86 25.61 -7.37
CA LEU A 281 28.99 24.47 -7.05
C LEU A 281 28.98 23.43 -8.17
N LYS A 282 28.85 23.89 -9.42
CA LYS A 282 28.86 23.01 -10.60
C LYS A 282 30.19 22.28 -10.77
N LYS A 283 31.32 22.96 -10.52
CA LYS A 283 32.66 22.31 -10.57
C LYS A 283 32.83 21.22 -9.51
N MET A 284 32.16 21.35 -8.40
CA MET A 284 32.17 20.39 -7.29
C MET A 284 31.05 19.34 -7.38
N ASN A 285 30.28 19.31 -8.45
CA ASN A 285 29.10 18.46 -8.64
C ASN A 285 28.08 18.59 -7.49
N ILE A 286 27.86 19.82 -7.00
CA ILE A 286 26.93 20.11 -5.93
C ILE A 286 25.65 20.74 -6.50
N VAL A 287 24.51 20.15 -6.17
CA VAL A 287 23.17 20.73 -6.36
C VAL A 287 22.73 21.32 -5.02
N PHE A 288 22.60 22.64 -4.97
CA PHE A 288 22.08 23.35 -3.81
C PHE A 288 20.56 23.46 -3.90
N LYS A 289 19.88 23.16 -2.80
CA LYS A 289 18.43 23.35 -2.62
C LYS A 289 18.17 24.17 -1.37
N LYS A 290 17.38 25.27 -1.54
CA LYS A 290 17.04 26.17 -0.43
C LYS A 290 15.94 25.52 0.43
N ILE A 291 16.11 25.58 1.75
CA ILE A 291 15.07 25.16 2.71
C ILE A 291 14.01 26.27 2.80
N PRO A 292 12.72 25.99 2.58
CA PRO A 292 11.66 27.00 2.58
C PRO A 292 11.24 27.33 4.02
N ARG A 293 12.01 28.20 4.72
CA ARG A 293 11.66 28.67 6.07
C ARG A 293 10.90 29.99 6.10
N ASP A 294 11.15 30.85 5.12
CA ASP A 294 10.53 32.16 5.00
C ASP A 294 10.22 32.47 3.53
N ILE A 295 9.01 32.89 3.26
CA ILE A 295 8.70 33.62 2.02
C ILE A 295 9.09 35.09 2.25
N THR A 296 10.36 35.40 2.37
CA THR A 296 10.78 36.75 2.08
C THR A 296 10.63 36.93 0.60
N ARG A 297 9.52 37.56 0.21
CA ARG A 297 9.39 38.12 -1.15
C ARG A 297 10.59 39.02 -1.37
N LEU A 298 11.50 38.60 -2.26
CA LEU A 298 12.42 39.48 -2.91
C LEU A 298 11.66 40.27 -3.98
#